data_f2cdcd4633406338393d5529eb428239
#
_entry.id   f2cdcd4633406338393d5529eb428239
#
_cell.length_a   1.000
_cell.length_b   1.000
_cell.length_c   1.000
_cell.angle_alpha   90.00
_cell.angle_beta   90.00
_cell.angle_gamma   90.00
#
_symmetry.space_group_name_H-M   'P 1'
#
loop_
_entity.id
_entity.type
_entity.pdbx_description
1 polymer ?
#
loop_
_entity_poly.entity_id
_entity_poly.type
_entity_poly.pdbx_seq_one_letter_code
_entity_poly.pdbx_strand_id
1 'polypeptide(L)'
;MLIFKKMTMKKINNLILVCGLIFIGFSCEDATDIFPEGNLTSDVTFETLDDLQLGLNGAYARYSPEDDILINSVFTDNCKPGYDNGGQEINFYNWALTAGDGNTTSLWNSNYRLINQCNRVLEASELITASGEAEQTELNNIKGQLLTLRAIGHLTLASYFTTDYLDGDALSIIISDRVPGTSETLPRNTNSEVYSFIASDLNTASSLVSDQSDNKYVSQDLVTGLKARLALLQNDSSALTHAQTLIDAYPLASQLQYLSMFLDTDNTEVIFKAARTSGLVGGLWYFTNSAGPFIEASNSLHDAHSPTDIRLFANINFNTNNGGPSEPENNIHLINKYPGNASPFLSDIKAMRVSEMYLIKAEAQVNANNLDGAAATLKVLRDARLGTSTSLDSYISQTQAYDAVLKERRLELAFEGHRYLDIKRFKDRLNTGINRDDLDCVSGGNCVMLPSDHRLTLPIPQVELNANPSIVQNPGYAN
;
A
#
# COMPACT_ATOMS: atom_id res chain seq x y z
N MET A 1 64.61 -28.12 64.51
CA MET A 1 65.41 -26.95 64.11
C MET A 1 65.20 -26.70 62.62
N LEU A 2 64.26 -25.81 62.32
CA LEU A 2 63.83 -25.49 60.96
C LEU A 2 64.74 -24.37 60.43
N ILE A 3 65.39 -24.64 59.29
CA ILE A 3 66.16 -23.63 58.56
C ILE A 3 65.21 -23.02 57.49
N PHE A 4 64.69 -21.84 57.79
CA PHE A 4 64.00 -21.02 56.77
C PHE A 4 65.07 -20.28 55.95
N LYS A 5 65.20 -20.70 54.68
CA LYS A 5 66.06 -20.02 53.71
C LYS A 5 65.35 -18.74 53.24
N LYS A 6 65.88 -17.55 53.58
CA LYS A 6 65.40 -16.24 53.13
C LYS A 6 65.43 -16.13 51.60
N MET A 7 64.29 -16.26 50.95
CA MET A 7 64.16 -15.84 49.57
C MET A 7 64.20 -14.32 49.46
N THR A 8 65.08 -13.78 48.69
CA THR A 8 65.24 -12.33 48.52
C THR A 8 64.00 -11.76 47.75
N MET A 9 63.51 -10.59 48.18
CA MET A 9 62.36 -9.88 47.64
C MET A 9 62.33 -9.76 46.07
N LYS A 10 63.51 -9.73 45.45
CA LYS A 10 63.67 -9.69 43.98
C LYS A 10 63.14 -10.95 43.29
N LYS A 11 63.20 -12.12 43.90
CA LYS A 11 62.69 -13.39 43.34
C LYS A 11 61.15 -13.50 43.50
N ILE A 12 60.58 -12.91 44.53
CA ILE A 12 59.16 -12.84 44.77
C ILE A 12 58.48 -11.88 43.73
N ASN A 13 59.11 -10.70 43.51
CA ASN A 13 58.60 -9.75 42.51
C ASN A 13 58.63 -10.30 41.08
N ASN A 14 59.63 -11.07 40.70
CA ASN A 14 59.72 -11.72 39.38
C ASN A 14 58.71 -12.86 39.25
N LEU A 15 58.35 -13.59 40.28
CA LEU A 15 57.34 -14.66 40.28
C LEU A 15 55.94 -14.06 40.19
N ILE A 16 55.68 -12.93 40.85
CA ILE A 16 54.41 -12.20 40.75
C ILE A 16 54.25 -11.60 39.36
N LEU A 17 55.33 -11.08 38.74
CA LEU A 17 55.30 -10.52 37.39
C LEU A 17 55.05 -11.61 36.33
N VAL A 18 55.60 -12.82 36.48
CA VAL A 18 55.38 -13.94 35.56
C VAL A 18 53.96 -14.54 35.73
N CYS A 19 53.43 -14.64 36.95
CA CYS A 19 52.05 -15.06 37.19
C CYS A 19 51.05 -14.01 36.69
N GLY A 20 51.34 -12.70 36.77
CA GLY A 20 50.50 -11.63 36.22
C GLY A 20 50.43 -11.61 34.71
N LEU A 21 51.50 -12.00 34.00
CA LEU A 21 51.54 -12.10 32.53
C LEU A 21 50.84 -13.32 31.96
N ILE A 22 50.65 -14.39 32.76
CA ILE A 22 49.92 -15.60 32.30
C ILE A 22 48.40 -15.41 32.39
N PHE A 23 47.89 -14.46 33.20
CA PHE A 23 46.44 -14.17 33.29
C PHE A 23 45.91 -13.20 32.25
N ILE A 24 46.74 -12.58 31.40
CA ILE A 24 46.32 -11.65 30.32
C ILE A 24 45.97 -12.41 29.02
N GLY A 25 46.21 -13.72 28.93
CA GLY A 25 46.03 -14.51 27.70
C GLY A 25 44.72 -15.24 27.56
N PHE A 26 43.81 -15.17 28.51
CA PHE A 26 42.44 -15.68 28.40
C PHE A 26 41.46 -14.47 28.36
N SER A 27 41.51 -13.72 27.27
CA SER A 27 40.39 -12.88 26.89
C SER A 27 39.33 -13.84 26.37
N CYS A 28 38.24 -13.99 27.08
CA CYS A 28 37.03 -14.62 26.56
C CYS A 28 36.56 -13.83 25.33
N GLU A 29 36.70 -14.39 24.16
CA GLU A 29 36.05 -13.90 22.96
C GLU A 29 34.50 -13.99 23.06
N ASP A 30 33.99 -14.76 24.02
CA ASP A 30 32.54 -14.98 24.23
C ASP A 30 31.79 -13.90 25.02
N ALA A 31 32.46 -12.83 25.48
CA ALA A 31 31.79 -11.81 26.31
C ALA A 31 31.10 -10.70 25.52
N THR A 32 31.26 -10.66 24.20
CA THR A 32 30.62 -9.68 23.29
C THR A 32 29.40 -10.21 22.54
N ASP A 33 29.14 -11.51 22.58
CA ASP A 33 27.96 -12.15 21.96
C ASP A 33 26.89 -12.51 23.01
N ILE A 34 26.69 -11.68 24.01
CA ILE A 34 25.50 -11.79 24.86
C ILE A 34 24.34 -11.17 24.09
N PHE A 35 23.63 -12.02 23.34
CA PHE A 35 22.29 -11.67 22.90
C PHE A 35 21.42 -11.45 24.13
N PRO A 36 20.72 -10.31 24.28
CA PRO A 36 19.77 -10.11 25.36
C PRO A 36 18.78 -11.27 25.39
N GLU A 37 18.64 -11.95 26.53
CA GLU A 37 17.62 -12.98 26.71
C GLU A 37 16.25 -12.42 26.32
N GLY A 38 15.62 -12.99 25.32
CA GLY A 38 14.33 -12.53 24.77
C GLY A 38 14.39 -11.82 23.41
N ASN A 39 15.56 -11.50 22.86
CA ASN A 39 15.69 -11.11 21.45
C ASN A 39 16.00 -12.34 20.60
N LEU A 40 14.96 -12.85 19.92
CA LEU A 40 15.11 -13.89 18.93
C LEU A 40 15.80 -13.28 17.69
N THR A 41 16.97 -13.77 17.35
CA THR A 41 17.63 -13.48 16.07
C THR A 41 16.96 -14.30 14.95
N SER A 42 17.06 -13.86 13.69
CA SER A 42 16.36 -14.53 12.56
C SER A 42 16.79 -16.00 12.42
N ASP A 43 18.03 -16.32 12.71
CA ASP A 43 18.65 -17.64 12.63
C ASP A 43 18.17 -18.64 13.71
N VAL A 44 17.64 -18.16 14.83
CA VAL A 44 17.02 -18.99 15.90
C VAL A 44 15.50 -18.95 15.85
N THR A 45 14.90 -18.10 15.00
CA THR A 45 13.45 -17.89 14.93
C THR A 45 12.80 -18.74 13.84
N PHE A 46 13.54 -19.05 12.76
CA PHE A 46 13.03 -19.73 11.58
C PHE A 46 13.91 -20.95 11.27
N GLU A 47 13.63 -22.09 11.92
CA GLU A 47 14.37 -23.35 11.76
C GLU A 47 13.63 -24.38 10.91
N THR A 48 12.32 -24.19 10.75
CA THR A 48 11.43 -25.16 10.07
C THR A 48 10.51 -24.47 9.05
N LEU A 49 9.85 -25.24 8.19
CA LEU A 49 8.80 -24.73 7.29
C LEU A 49 7.63 -24.12 8.06
N ASP A 50 7.25 -24.71 9.19
CA ASP A 50 6.19 -24.16 10.06
C ASP A 50 6.57 -22.78 10.59
N ASP A 51 7.83 -22.55 10.94
CA ASP A 51 8.31 -21.23 11.38
C ASP A 51 8.27 -20.23 10.22
N LEU A 52 8.67 -20.63 9.01
CA LEU A 52 8.55 -19.78 7.82
C LEU A 52 7.09 -19.43 7.54
N GLN A 53 6.15 -20.38 7.70
CA GLN A 53 4.72 -20.12 7.55
C GLN A 53 4.21 -19.11 8.61
N LEU A 54 4.66 -19.21 9.84
CA LEU A 54 4.36 -18.23 10.88
C LEU A 54 4.96 -16.84 10.53
N GLY A 55 6.17 -16.83 9.98
CA GLY A 55 6.81 -15.61 9.46
C GLY A 55 6.03 -14.95 8.33
N LEU A 56 5.51 -15.75 7.39
CA LEU A 56 4.63 -15.31 6.31
C LEU A 56 3.31 -14.75 6.85
N ASN A 57 2.70 -15.42 7.84
CA ASN A 57 1.49 -14.89 8.51
C ASN A 57 1.78 -13.53 9.17
N GLY A 58 2.98 -13.36 9.73
CA GLY A 58 3.46 -12.08 10.24
C GLY A 58 3.59 -11.00 9.16
N ALA A 59 3.96 -11.37 7.92
CA ALA A 59 3.97 -10.44 6.78
C ALA A 59 2.55 -10.03 6.37
N TYR A 60 1.61 -10.96 6.27
CA TYR A 60 0.19 -10.64 6.05
C TYR A 60 -0.39 -9.72 7.11
N ALA A 61 -0.05 -9.93 8.39
CA ALA A 61 -0.50 -9.08 9.49
C ALA A 61 0.07 -7.65 9.42
N ARG A 62 1.20 -7.43 8.71
CA ARG A 62 1.79 -6.11 8.46
C ARG A 62 1.24 -5.41 7.22
N TYR A 63 0.60 -6.16 6.33
CA TYR A 63 -0.03 -5.57 5.16
C TYR A 63 -1.28 -4.79 5.56
N SER A 64 -1.22 -3.48 5.44
CA SER A 64 -2.28 -2.57 5.85
C SER A 64 -2.45 -1.44 4.83
N PRO A 65 -3.48 -1.52 3.96
CA PRO A 65 -3.76 -0.49 2.98
C PRO A 65 -4.61 0.68 3.52
N GLU A 66 -4.80 0.82 4.84
CA GLU A 66 -5.56 1.92 5.44
C GLU A 66 -4.93 3.29 5.15
N ASP A 67 -3.60 3.40 5.19
CA ASP A 67 -2.89 4.64 4.86
C ASP A 67 -3.15 5.05 3.40
N ASP A 68 -3.18 4.08 2.47
CA ASP A 68 -3.55 4.31 1.07
C ASP A 68 -4.97 4.88 0.95
N ILE A 69 -5.93 4.26 1.65
CA ILE A 69 -7.34 4.70 1.65
C ILE A 69 -7.44 6.12 2.19
N LEU A 70 -6.80 6.41 3.33
CA LEU A 70 -6.85 7.72 3.97
C LEU A 70 -6.30 8.81 3.04
N ILE A 71 -5.07 8.62 2.52
CA ILE A 71 -4.39 9.60 1.68
C ILE A 71 -5.20 9.85 0.39
N ASN A 72 -5.63 8.81 -0.28
CA ASN A 72 -6.38 8.93 -1.53
C ASN A 72 -7.79 9.50 -1.36
N SER A 73 -8.32 9.46 -0.16
CA SER A 73 -9.65 9.99 0.15
C SER A 73 -9.57 11.43 0.66
N VAL A 74 -8.89 11.66 1.78
CA VAL A 74 -8.90 12.94 2.50
C VAL A 74 -8.11 14.02 1.79
N PHE A 75 -6.95 13.68 1.20
CA PHE A 75 -6.11 14.65 0.51
C PHE A 75 -6.73 15.16 -0.81
N THR A 76 -7.69 14.42 -1.37
CA THR A 76 -8.24 14.64 -2.70
C THR A 76 -9.59 15.38 -2.68
N ASP A 77 -10.30 15.28 -3.80
CA ASP A 77 -11.67 15.76 -4.01
C ASP A 77 -12.74 14.71 -3.69
N ASN A 78 -12.37 13.57 -3.07
CA ASN A 78 -13.34 12.52 -2.69
C ASN A 78 -13.98 12.74 -1.33
N CYS A 79 -13.36 13.52 -0.45
CA CYS A 79 -13.84 13.77 0.90
C CYS A 79 -13.99 15.26 1.21
N LYS A 80 -14.71 15.55 2.28
CA LYS A 80 -14.79 16.82 2.98
C LYS A 80 -14.76 16.59 4.49
N PRO A 81 -14.45 17.60 5.31
CA PRO A 81 -14.66 17.54 6.76
C PRO A 81 -16.11 17.24 7.09
N GLY A 82 -16.33 16.28 7.98
CA GLY A 82 -17.66 15.88 8.40
C GLY A 82 -18.29 16.88 9.38
N TYR A 83 -19.59 16.76 9.59
CA TYR A 83 -20.33 17.70 10.49
C TYR A 83 -19.89 17.58 11.95
N ASP A 84 -19.29 16.46 12.36
CA ASP A 84 -18.74 16.25 13.71
C ASP A 84 -17.19 16.34 13.74
N ASN A 85 -16.60 17.04 12.75
CA ASN A 85 -15.14 17.23 12.68
C ASN A 85 -14.67 18.17 13.79
N GLY A 86 -13.86 17.65 14.71
CA GLY A 86 -13.22 18.38 15.79
C GLY A 86 -11.79 18.81 15.49
N GLY A 87 -11.40 18.86 14.21
CA GLY A 87 -10.04 19.16 13.76
C GLY A 87 -9.27 17.96 13.21
N GLN A 88 -9.90 16.77 13.18
CA GLN A 88 -9.29 15.55 12.64
C GLN A 88 -9.02 15.72 11.16
N GLU A 89 -7.80 15.37 10.74
CA GLU A 89 -7.28 15.44 9.37
C GLU A 89 -7.39 16.81 8.68
N ILE A 90 -7.77 17.87 9.39
CA ILE A 90 -8.03 19.18 8.78
C ILE A 90 -6.77 19.79 8.14
N ASN A 91 -5.59 19.59 8.73
CA ASN A 91 -4.34 20.06 8.17
C ASN A 91 -3.99 19.30 6.88
N PHE A 92 -4.18 17.99 6.89
CA PHE A 92 -3.96 17.13 5.73
C PHE A 92 -4.96 17.43 4.62
N TYR A 93 -6.22 17.62 4.97
CA TYR A 93 -7.26 18.08 4.05
C TYR A 93 -6.91 19.44 3.43
N ASN A 94 -6.43 20.40 4.20
CA ASN A 94 -6.03 21.74 3.73
C ASN A 94 -4.65 21.76 3.05
N TRP A 95 -4.08 20.57 2.79
CA TRP A 95 -2.79 20.43 2.12
C TRP A 95 -1.62 21.08 2.88
N ALA A 96 -1.70 21.16 4.21
CA ALA A 96 -0.59 21.60 5.05
C ALA A 96 0.44 20.45 5.20
N LEU A 97 1.02 20.04 4.06
CA LEU A 97 1.88 18.87 3.94
C LEU A 97 3.36 19.25 4.12
N THR A 98 4.01 18.62 5.08
CA THR A 98 5.44 18.77 5.38
C THR A 98 6.11 17.41 5.58
N ALA A 99 7.44 17.36 5.64
CA ALA A 99 8.17 16.13 5.96
C ALA A 99 7.81 15.52 7.34
N GLY A 100 7.25 16.33 8.26
CA GLY A 100 6.77 15.89 9.57
C GLY A 100 5.34 15.36 9.59
N ASP A 101 4.67 15.26 8.43
CA ASP A 101 3.29 14.77 8.34
C ASP A 101 3.16 13.32 8.82
N GLY A 102 2.14 13.06 9.67
CA GLY A 102 1.93 11.77 10.31
C GLY A 102 1.45 10.70 9.33
N ASN A 103 0.56 11.05 8.40
CA ASN A 103 -0.01 10.12 7.42
C ASN A 103 1.06 9.66 6.43
N THR A 104 1.89 10.59 5.95
CA THR A 104 3.04 10.29 5.10
C THR A 104 4.06 9.39 5.81
N THR A 105 4.36 9.70 7.09
CA THR A 105 5.28 8.89 7.91
C THR A 105 4.71 7.50 8.17
N SER A 106 3.42 7.36 8.42
CA SER A 106 2.75 6.08 8.60
C SER A 106 2.86 5.22 7.34
N LEU A 107 2.51 5.76 6.17
CA LEU A 107 2.60 5.05 4.90
C LEU A 107 4.03 4.56 4.60
N TRP A 108 5.05 5.39 4.81
CA TRP A 108 6.45 5.03 4.64
C TRP A 108 6.85 3.88 5.55
N ASN A 109 6.60 4.05 6.84
CA ASN A 109 7.02 3.09 7.86
C ASN A 109 6.28 1.75 7.76
N SER A 110 4.97 1.75 7.49
CA SER A 110 4.17 0.52 7.38
C SER A 110 4.67 -0.35 6.24
N ASN A 111 4.95 0.25 5.07
CA ASN A 111 5.44 -0.49 3.92
C ASN A 111 6.89 -0.99 4.11
N TYR A 112 7.81 -0.19 4.67
CA TYR A 112 9.16 -0.70 4.96
C TYR A 112 9.19 -1.77 6.06
N ARG A 113 8.26 -1.73 7.02
CA ARG A 113 8.08 -2.81 8.00
C ARG A 113 7.58 -4.10 7.35
N LEU A 114 6.67 -4.01 6.38
CA LEU A 114 6.24 -5.15 5.57
C LEU A 114 7.41 -5.72 4.77
N ILE A 115 8.15 -4.89 4.05
CA ILE A 115 9.33 -5.27 3.25
C ILE A 115 10.38 -5.94 4.14
N ASN A 116 10.70 -5.35 5.30
CA ASN A 116 11.66 -5.91 6.25
C ASN A 116 11.21 -7.28 6.79
N GLN A 117 9.92 -7.45 7.10
CA GLN A 117 9.38 -8.77 7.50
C GLN A 117 9.54 -9.79 6.37
N CYS A 118 9.23 -9.43 5.13
CA CYS A 118 9.44 -10.32 3.99
C CYS A 118 10.91 -10.71 3.83
N ASN A 119 11.83 -9.76 3.93
CA ASN A 119 13.26 -10.01 3.80
C ASN A 119 13.77 -10.97 4.87
N ARG A 120 13.37 -10.78 6.15
CA ARG A 120 13.76 -11.69 7.24
C ARG A 120 13.37 -13.13 6.97
N VAL A 121 12.16 -13.34 6.49
CA VAL A 121 11.67 -14.70 6.22
C VAL A 121 12.30 -15.26 4.94
N LEU A 122 12.52 -14.43 3.92
CA LEU A 122 13.22 -14.83 2.68
C LEU A 122 14.67 -15.24 2.99
N GLU A 123 15.42 -14.46 3.74
CA GLU A 123 16.80 -14.80 4.16
C GLU A 123 16.83 -16.13 4.92
N ALA A 124 15.94 -16.31 5.91
CA ALA A 124 15.84 -17.55 6.66
C ALA A 124 15.46 -18.75 5.78
N SER A 125 14.61 -18.54 4.78
CA SER A 125 14.17 -19.59 3.86
C SER A 125 15.31 -20.20 3.03
N GLU A 126 16.43 -19.49 2.87
CA GLU A 126 17.62 -20.00 2.17
C GLU A 126 18.39 -21.04 3.02
N LEU A 127 18.16 -21.08 4.32
CA LEU A 127 18.78 -22.03 5.25
C LEU A 127 17.97 -23.33 5.39
N ILE A 128 16.72 -23.33 4.94
CA ILE A 128 15.82 -24.48 5.03
C ILE A 128 16.05 -25.41 3.85
N THR A 129 16.31 -26.69 4.15
CA THR A 129 16.42 -27.74 3.13
C THR A 129 15.17 -28.61 3.16
N ALA A 130 14.42 -28.61 2.07
CA ALA A 130 13.25 -29.46 1.91
C ALA A 130 13.65 -30.94 1.86
N SER A 131 12.93 -31.81 2.57
CA SER A 131 13.19 -33.26 2.64
C SER A 131 12.58 -34.05 1.46
N GLY A 132 11.74 -33.37 0.64
CA GLY A 132 11.07 -33.98 -0.53
C GLY A 132 10.28 -32.96 -1.34
N GLU A 133 9.63 -33.43 -2.40
CA GLU A 133 8.91 -32.59 -3.38
C GLU A 133 7.75 -31.79 -2.75
N ALA A 134 7.04 -32.37 -1.79
CA ALA A 134 5.94 -31.69 -1.11
C ALA A 134 6.44 -30.49 -0.29
N GLU A 135 7.48 -30.69 0.52
CA GLU A 135 8.10 -29.60 1.30
C GLU A 135 8.75 -28.54 0.38
N GLN A 136 9.35 -28.97 -0.74
CA GLN A 136 9.90 -28.03 -1.72
C GLN A 136 8.82 -27.16 -2.36
N THR A 137 7.66 -27.74 -2.64
CA THR A 137 6.49 -27.00 -3.17
C THR A 137 5.98 -25.99 -2.16
N GLU A 138 5.88 -26.38 -0.89
CA GLU A 138 5.48 -25.50 0.20
C GLU A 138 6.48 -24.35 0.42
N LEU A 139 7.78 -24.67 0.49
CA LEU A 139 8.86 -23.68 0.59
C LEU A 139 8.81 -22.68 -0.57
N ASN A 140 8.63 -23.17 -1.79
CA ASN A 140 8.51 -22.33 -2.97
C ASN A 140 7.28 -21.40 -2.89
N ASN A 141 6.14 -21.93 -2.44
CA ASN A 141 4.92 -21.16 -2.29
C ASN A 141 5.07 -20.05 -1.22
N ILE A 142 5.71 -20.37 -0.08
CA ILE A 142 6.03 -19.37 0.96
C ILE A 142 6.92 -18.26 0.38
N LYS A 143 8.01 -18.61 -0.31
CA LYS A 143 8.90 -17.66 -0.98
C LYS A 143 8.16 -16.79 -1.99
N GLY A 144 7.32 -17.38 -2.85
CA GLY A 144 6.55 -16.67 -3.85
C GLY A 144 5.57 -15.65 -3.24
N GLN A 145 4.91 -16.02 -2.15
CA GLN A 145 4.02 -15.12 -1.44
C GLN A 145 4.79 -13.94 -0.80
N LEU A 146 5.93 -14.20 -0.17
CA LEU A 146 6.78 -13.17 0.42
C LEU A 146 7.32 -12.18 -0.62
N LEU A 147 7.79 -12.67 -1.78
CA LEU A 147 8.24 -11.85 -2.90
C LEU A 147 7.10 -10.95 -3.41
N THR A 148 5.89 -11.49 -3.50
CA THR A 148 4.71 -10.72 -3.92
C THR A 148 4.37 -9.61 -2.91
N LEU A 149 4.36 -9.93 -1.62
CA LEU A 149 4.12 -8.94 -0.56
C LEU A 149 5.22 -7.86 -0.52
N ARG A 150 6.48 -8.24 -0.76
CA ARG A 150 7.61 -7.31 -0.89
C ARG A 150 7.44 -6.39 -2.10
N ALA A 151 7.00 -6.94 -3.22
CA ALA A 151 6.69 -6.17 -4.42
C ALA A 151 5.54 -5.18 -4.18
N ILE A 152 4.48 -5.56 -3.44
CA ILE A 152 3.40 -4.64 -3.03
C ILE A 152 3.97 -3.46 -2.26
N GLY A 153 4.79 -3.70 -1.24
CA GLY A 153 5.37 -2.63 -0.43
C GLY A 153 6.21 -1.65 -1.26
N HIS A 154 7.09 -2.14 -2.15
CA HIS A 154 7.90 -1.30 -3.01
C HIS A 154 7.05 -0.55 -4.05
N LEU A 155 6.05 -1.20 -4.65
CA LEU A 155 5.15 -0.58 -5.63
C LEU A 155 4.32 0.55 -5.01
N THR A 156 3.79 0.31 -3.81
CA THR A 156 3.08 1.33 -3.03
C THR A 156 3.98 2.53 -2.77
N LEU A 157 5.15 2.32 -2.17
CA LEU A 157 6.10 3.41 -1.90
C LEU A 157 6.49 4.18 -3.17
N ALA A 158 6.85 3.48 -4.26
CA ALA A 158 7.20 4.11 -5.52
C ALA A 158 6.05 4.98 -6.07
N SER A 159 4.80 4.54 -5.92
CA SER A 159 3.63 5.27 -6.41
C SER A 159 3.46 6.64 -5.73
N TYR A 160 3.82 6.77 -4.45
CA TYR A 160 3.65 8.03 -3.72
C TYR A 160 4.89 8.93 -3.76
N PHE A 161 6.10 8.36 -3.72
CA PHE A 161 7.33 9.11 -3.45
C PHE A 161 8.16 9.44 -4.69
N THR A 162 7.89 8.84 -5.87
CA THR A 162 8.50 9.30 -7.13
C THR A 162 7.82 10.57 -7.65
N THR A 163 8.58 11.45 -8.31
CA THR A 163 8.04 12.70 -8.86
C THR A 163 7.35 12.53 -10.21
N ASP A 164 7.88 11.62 -11.04
CA ASP A 164 7.35 11.33 -12.37
C ASP A 164 7.47 9.83 -12.64
N TYR A 165 6.34 9.17 -12.94
CA TYR A 165 6.31 7.73 -13.21
C TYR A 165 6.99 7.33 -14.51
N LEU A 166 7.06 8.22 -15.50
CA LEU A 166 7.58 7.93 -16.84
C LEU A 166 9.06 8.32 -16.99
N ASP A 167 9.59 9.12 -16.07
CA ASP A 167 11.02 9.44 -16.05
C ASP A 167 11.77 8.32 -15.32
N GLY A 168 12.52 7.51 -16.09
CA GLY A 168 13.31 6.40 -15.55
C GLY A 168 14.42 6.81 -14.60
N ASP A 169 14.93 8.04 -14.74
CA ASP A 169 16.01 8.60 -13.93
C ASP A 169 15.49 9.37 -12.69
N ALA A 170 14.19 9.62 -12.59
CA ALA A 170 13.60 10.25 -11.42
C ALA A 170 13.86 9.43 -10.15
N LEU A 171 14.22 10.12 -9.06
CA LEU A 171 14.42 9.47 -7.77
C LEU A 171 13.08 8.91 -7.26
N SER A 172 13.11 7.63 -6.91
CA SER A 172 11.98 6.89 -6.37
C SER A 172 12.15 6.64 -4.87
N ILE A 173 12.43 5.43 -4.49
CA ILE A 173 12.52 4.95 -3.10
C ILE A 173 13.82 4.19 -2.87
N ILE A 174 14.07 3.77 -1.65
CA ILE A 174 15.16 2.84 -1.32
C ILE A 174 14.72 1.42 -1.68
N ILE A 175 15.48 0.70 -2.48
CA ILE A 175 15.31 -0.73 -2.66
C ILE A 175 15.87 -1.42 -1.41
N SER A 176 15.01 -2.17 -0.71
CA SER A 176 15.40 -3.02 0.41
C SER A 176 15.22 -4.48 0.01
N ASP A 177 16.28 -5.09 -0.47
CA ASP A 177 16.34 -6.48 -0.97
C ASP A 177 16.75 -7.48 0.12
N ARG A 178 17.22 -6.99 1.26
CA ARG A 178 17.68 -7.74 2.44
C ARG A 178 17.34 -6.99 3.72
N VAL A 179 17.65 -7.59 4.86
CA VAL A 179 17.60 -6.91 6.17
C VAL A 179 18.80 -5.97 6.28
N PRO A 180 18.61 -4.64 6.28
CA PRO A 180 19.74 -3.72 6.38
C PRO A 180 20.35 -3.74 7.78
N GLY A 181 21.65 -3.48 7.86
CA GLY A 181 22.34 -3.26 9.13
C GLY A 181 21.83 -2.01 9.86
N THR A 182 21.88 -1.99 11.18
CA THR A 182 21.33 -0.89 12.01
C THR A 182 22.01 0.47 11.79
N SER A 183 23.22 0.50 11.25
CA SER A 183 23.99 1.72 10.92
C SER A 183 24.11 1.96 9.42
N GLU A 184 23.44 1.15 8.61
CA GLU A 184 23.51 1.26 7.15
C GLU A 184 22.64 2.41 6.65
N THR A 185 23.18 3.24 5.78
CA THR A 185 22.48 4.35 5.16
C THR A 185 22.45 4.14 3.65
N LEU A 186 21.25 4.02 3.08
CA LEU A 186 21.04 3.73 1.67
C LEU A 186 20.43 4.96 0.96
N PRO A 187 20.95 5.35 -0.22
CA PRO A 187 20.33 6.39 -1.02
C PRO A 187 19.03 5.88 -1.67
N ARG A 188 18.24 6.80 -2.18
CA ARG A 188 17.11 6.47 -3.05
C ARG A 188 17.60 5.93 -4.39
N ASN A 189 16.89 4.98 -4.91
CA ASN A 189 17.08 4.42 -6.26
C ASN A 189 16.26 5.19 -7.29
N THR A 190 16.62 5.03 -8.57
CA THR A 190 15.85 5.55 -9.69
C THR A 190 14.58 4.71 -9.95
N ASN A 191 13.62 5.29 -10.69
CA ASN A 191 12.44 4.53 -11.10
C ASN A 191 12.80 3.26 -11.89
N SER A 192 13.74 3.35 -12.84
CA SER A 192 14.16 2.21 -13.64
C SER A 192 14.68 1.06 -12.79
N GLU A 193 15.48 1.37 -11.76
CA GLU A 193 15.98 0.37 -10.80
C GLU A 193 14.85 -0.24 -9.98
N VAL A 194 13.99 0.60 -9.41
CA VAL A 194 12.86 0.15 -8.56
C VAL A 194 11.86 -0.69 -9.35
N TYR A 195 11.47 -0.25 -10.55
CA TYR A 195 10.54 -1.01 -11.39
C TYR A 195 11.13 -2.35 -11.84
N SER A 196 12.43 -2.37 -12.17
CA SER A 196 13.13 -3.62 -12.50
C SER A 196 13.18 -4.58 -11.32
N PHE A 197 13.39 -4.07 -10.11
CA PHE A 197 13.39 -4.86 -8.89
C PHE A 197 12.00 -5.46 -8.60
N ILE A 198 10.94 -4.64 -8.66
CA ILE A 198 9.56 -5.09 -8.49
C ILE A 198 9.19 -6.15 -9.55
N ALA A 199 9.55 -5.90 -10.81
CA ALA A 199 9.31 -6.87 -11.90
C ALA A 199 10.03 -8.20 -11.67
N SER A 200 11.27 -8.16 -11.16
CA SER A 200 12.05 -9.37 -10.80
C SER A 200 11.34 -10.18 -9.71
N ASP A 201 10.90 -9.52 -8.62
CA ASP A 201 10.14 -10.17 -7.56
C ASP A 201 8.86 -10.84 -8.10
N LEU A 202 8.06 -10.10 -8.88
CA LEU A 202 6.82 -10.62 -9.46
C LEU A 202 7.04 -11.74 -10.47
N ASN A 203 8.13 -11.71 -11.25
CA ASN A 203 8.46 -12.76 -12.19
C ASN A 203 8.90 -14.04 -11.47
N THR A 204 9.70 -13.92 -10.44
CA THR A 204 10.11 -15.03 -9.59
C THR A 204 8.90 -15.61 -8.86
N ALA A 205 8.07 -14.76 -8.24
CA ALA A 205 6.84 -15.17 -7.56
C ALA A 205 5.89 -15.94 -8.49
N SER A 206 5.77 -15.49 -9.74
CA SER A 206 4.93 -16.15 -10.76
C SER A 206 5.28 -17.62 -11.02
N SER A 207 6.53 -18.03 -10.76
CA SER A 207 6.95 -19.44 -10.90
C SER A 207 6.84 -20.24 -9.60
N LEU A 208 6.65 -19.59 -8.46
CA LEU A 208 6.71 -20.19 -7.14
C LEU A 208 5.36 -20.31 -6.44
N VAL A 209 4.46 -19.31 -6.68
CA VAL A 209 3.15 -19.28 -6.04
C VAL A 209 2.27 -20.40 -6.58
N SER A 210 1.67 -21.16 -5.66
CA SER A 210 0.66 -22.18 -5.99
C SER A 210 -0.69 -21.55 -6.30
N ASP A 211 -1.54 -22.25 -7.05
CA ASP A 211 -2.94 -21.87 -7.21
C ASP A 211 -3.63 -21.78 -5.84
N GLN A 212 -4.33 -20.68 -5.63
CA GLN A 212 -4.97 -20.33 -4.38
C GLN A 212 -6.41 -19.87 -4.63
N SER A 213 -7.37 -20.54 -4.01
CA SER A 213 -8.79 -20.17 -4.10
C SER A 213 -9.25 -19.19 -3.03
N ASP A 214 -8.49 -19.04 -1.93
CA ASP A 214 -8.79 -18.08 -0.87
C ASP A 214 -8.14 -16.73 -1.19
N ASN A 215 -8.95 -15.75 -1.56
CA ASN A 215 -8.52 -14.42 -1.96
C ASN A 215 -7.92 -13.55 -0.83
N LYS A 216 -7.76 -14.11 0.38
CA LYS A 216 -6.99 -13.49 1.48
C LYS A 216 -5.48 -13.75 1.36
N TYR A 217 -5.10 -14.67 0.48
CA TYR A 217 -3.70 -15.01 0.25
C TYR A 217 -3.26 -14.66 -1.16
N VAL A 218 -1.96 -14.54 -1.33
CA VAL A 218 -1.34 -14.28 -2.64
C VAL A 218 -1.63 -15.46 -3.58
N SER A 219 -2.10 -15.13 -4.78
CA SER A 219 -2.40 -16.06 -5.87
C SER A 219 -1.66 -15.64 -7.14
N GLN A 220 -1.64 -16.50 -8.16
CA GLN A 220 -1.14 -16.16 -9.50
C GLN A 220 -1.90 -14.97 -10.10
N ASP A 221 -3.19 -14.85 -9.80
CA ASP A 221 -4.02 -13.76 -10.27
C ASP A 221 -3.62 -12.42 -9.64
N LEU A 222 -3.28 -12.42 -8.33
CA LEU A 222 -2.74 -11.22 -7.69
C LEU A 222 -1.40 -10.81 -8.32
N VAL A 223 -0.50 -11.74 -8.57
CA VAL A 223 0.79 -11.47 -9.24
C VAL A 223 0.55 -10.85 -10.63
N THR A 224 -0.40 -11.40 -11.39
CA THR A 224 -0.79 -10.87 -12.71
C THR A 224 -1.37 -9.46 -12.61
N GLY A 225 -2.22 -9.20 -11.61
CA GLY A 225 -2.78 -7.87 -11.37
C GLY A 225 -1.74 -6.83 -10.95
N LEU A 226 -0.75 -7.23 -10.15
CA LEU A 226 0.38 -6.35 -9.80
C LEU A 226 1.27 -6.05 -11.01
N LYS A 227 1.49 -7.02 -11.90
CA LYS A 227 2.15 -6.79 -13.19
C LYS A 227 1.37 -5.80 -14.05
N ALA A 228 0.03 -5.88 -14.06
CA ALA A 228 -0.81 -4.92 -14.76
C ALA A 228 -0.67 -3.49 -14.19
N ARG A 229 -0.67 -3.33 -12.86
CA ARG A 229 -0.44 -2.03 -12.19
C ARG A 229 0.96 -1.47 -12.50
N LEU A 230 2.00 -2.29 -12.39
CA LEU A 230 3.37 -1.87 -12.69
C LEU A 230 3.53 -1.44 -14.15
N ALA A 231 3.02 -2.24 -15.09
CA ALA A 231 3.04 -1.93 -16.52
C ALA A 231 2.28 -0.63 -16.84
N LEU A 232 1.14 -0.38 -16.15
CA LEU A 232 0.37 0.85 -16.33
C LEU A 232 1.18 2.09 -15.90
N LEU A 233 1.90 2.03 -14.77
CA LEU A 233 2.78 3.14 -14.32
C LEU A 233 3.87 3.45 -15.33
N GLN A 234 4.43 2.43 -15.98
CA GLN A 234 5.47 2.55 -17.00
C GLN A 234 4.93 2.90 -18.40
N ASN A 235 3.61 3.00 -18.56
CA ASN A 235 2.95 3.11 -19.87
C ASN A 235 3.34 1.96 -20.82
N ASP A 236 3.55 0.77 -20.27
CA ASP A 236 3.91 -0.43 -21.02
C ASP A 236 2.65 -1.13 -21.55
N SER A 237 2.70 -1.56 -22.81
CA SER A 237 1.59 -2.21 -23.50
C SER A 237 1.17 -3.55 -22.89
N SER A 238 2.03 -4.21 -22.12
CA SER A 238 1.71 -5.45 -21.41
C SER A 238 0.61 -5.28 -20.35
N ALA A 239 0.34 -4.05 -19.89
CA ALA A 239 -0.79 -3.72 -19.03
C ALA A 239 -2.12 -4.24 -19.62
N LEU A 240 -2.30 -4.08 -20.95
CA LEU A 240 -3.49 -4.59 -21.64
C LEU A 240 -3.62 -6.11 -21.54
N THR A 241 -2.54 -6.84 -21.76
CA THR A 241 -2.52 -8.31 -21.73
C THR A 241 -2.78 -8.84 -20.34
N HIS A 242 -2.10 -8.29 -19.33
CA HIS A 242 -2.28 -8.70 -17.93
C HIS A 242 -3.70 -8.41 -17.44
N ALA A 243 -4.25 -7.23 -17.76
CA ALA A 243 -5.62 -6.87 -17.42
C ALA A 243 -6.64 -7.79 -18.12
N GLN A 244 -6.43 -8.11 -19.41
CA GLN A 244 -7.33 -9.00 -20.15
C GLN A 244 -7.35 -10.40 -19.57
N THR A 245 -6.20 -10.97 -19.17
CA THR A 245 -6.13 -12.28 -18.52
C THR A 245 -7.07 -12.37 -17.32
N LEU A 246 -7.08 -11.34 -16.47
CA LEU A 246 -7.94 -11.31 -15.28
C LEU A 246 -9.41 -11.02 -15.61
N ILE A 247 -9.68 -10.22 -16.62
CA ILE A 247 -11.05 -9.98 -17.13
C ILE A 247 -11.68 -11.28 -17.65
N ASP A 248 -10.87 -12.13 -18.27
CA ASP A 248 -11.35 -13.43 -18.78
C ASP A 248 -11.59 -14.45 -17.65
N ALA A 249 -10.91 -14.28 -16.50
CA ALA A 249 -11.01 -15.16 -15.34
C ALA A 249 -12.12 -14.78 -14.36
N TYR A 250 -12.46 -13.49 -14.24
CA TYR A 250 -13.39 -12.97 -13.24
C TYR A 250 -14.57 -12.24 -13.90
N PRO A 251 -15.82 -12.60 -13.59
CA PRO A 251 -16.98 -11.85 -14.06
C PRO A 251 -17.14 -10.53 -13.28
N LEU A 252 -17.75 -9.53 -13.91
CA LEU A 252 -18.26 -8.37 -13.17
C LEU A 252 -19.46 -8.77 -12.30
N ALA A 253 -19.52 -8.25 -11.10
CA ALA A 253 -20.62 -8.45 -10.17
C ALA A 253 -21.92 -7.79 -10.70
N SER A 254 -23.05 -8.45 -10.52
CA SER A 254 -24.35 -7.81 -10.61
C SER A 254 -24.49 -6.72 -9.54
N GLN A 255 -25.48 -5.85 -9.66
CA GLN A 255 -25.69 -4.78 -8.69
C GLN A 255 -25.84 -5.31 -7.24
N LEU A 256 -26.57 -6.42 -7.04
CA LEU A 256 -26.73 -7.03 -5.72
C LEU A 256 -25.41 -7.61 -5.21
N GLN A 257 -24.66 -8.34 -6.03
CA GLN A 257 -23.34 -8.87 -5.66
C GLN A 257 -22.35 -7.74 -5.36
N TYR A 258 -22.42 -6.61 -6.09
CA TYR A 258 -21.57 -5.46 -5.84
C TYR A 258 -21.76 -4.89 -4.42
N LEU A 259 -23.01 -4.72 -3.95
CA LEU A 259 -23.27 -4.31 -2.56
C LEU A 259 -22.84 -5.39 -1.56
N SER A 260 -23.17 -6.66 -1.85
CA SER A 260 -22.81 -7.79 -1.00
C SER A 260 -21.30 -7.96 -0.83
N MET A 261 -20.51 -7.58 -1.84
CA MET A 261 -19.05 -7.61 -1.78
C MET A 261 -18.51 -6.67 -0.70
N PHE A 262 -19.06 -5.46 -0.54
CA PHE A 262 -18.65 -4.53 0.51
C PHE A 262 -19.23 -4.87 1.90
N LEU A 263 -20.18 -5.81 1.95
CA LEU A 263 -20.64 -6.45 3.18
C LEU A 263 -19.88 -7.76 3.52
N ASP A 264 -18.81 -8.09 2.80
CA ASP A 264 -18.01 -9.31 2.96
C ASP A 264 -18.78 -10.63 2.76
N THR A 265 -19.90 -10.59 2.02
CA THR A 265 -20.77 -11.76 1.74
C THR A 265 -20.67 -12.24 0.30
N ASP A 266 -19.93 -11.55 -0.56
CA ASP A 266 -19.66 -11.91 -1.95
C ASP A 266 -18.20 -11.63 -2.31
N ASN A 267 -17.61 -12.42 -3.21
CA ASN A 267 -16.24 -12.25 -3.69
C ASN A 267 -16.15 -12.30 -5.22
N THR A 268 -17.24 -12.10 -5.95
CA THR A 268 -17.31 -12.28 -7.41
C THR A 268 -16.21 -11.51 -8.16
N GLU A 269 -15.90 -10.28 -7.75
CA GLU A 269 -14.85 -9.46 -8.39
C GLU A 269 -13.52 -9.48 -7.64
N VAL A 270 -13.45 -10.09 -6.46
CA VAL A 270 -12.32 -9.92 -5.54
C VAL A 270 -11.17 -10.83 -5.91
N ILE A 271 -10.08 -10.25 -6.41
CA ILE A 271 -8.82 -10.94 -6.70
C ILE A 271 -8.01 -11.07 -5.41
N PHE A 272 -7.94 -9.99 -4.61
CA PHE A 272 -7.22 -10.00 -3.34
C PHE A 272 -7.85 -9.04 -2.34
N LYS A 273 -7.93 -9.47 -1.08
CA LYS A 273 -8.41 -8.66 0.03
C LYS A 273 -7.51 -8.76 1.27
N ALA A 274 -7.32 -7.66 1.95
CA ALA A 274 -6.75 -7.65 3.29
C ALA A 274 -7.84 -8.00 4.29
N ALA A 275 -7.84 -9.22 4.78
CA ALA A 275 -8.81 -9.69 5.77
C ALA A 275 -8.59 -9.00 7.11
N ARG A 276 -9.68 -8.65 7.78
CA ARG A 276 -9.68 -7.96 9.08
C ARG A 276 -10.41 -8.79 10.13
N THR A 277 -9.72 -9.04 11.24
CA THR A 277 -10.30 -9.66 12.45
C THR A 277 -10.44 -8.65 13.58
N SER A 278 -9.77 -7.52 13.46
CA SER A 278 -9.80 -6.38 14.38
C SER A 278 -9.37 -5.12 13.65
N GLY A 279 -9.56 -3.97 14.25
CA GLY A 279 -9.36 -2.69 13.58
C GLY A 279 -10.58 -2.33 12.73
N LEU A 280 -10.94 -1.06 12.72
CA LEU A 280 -12.15 -0.60 12.05
C LEU A 280 -11.73 0.30 10.90
N VAL A 281 -11.88 -0.17 9.66
CA VAL A 281 -11.63 0.67 8.47
C VAL A 281 -12.52 1.91 8.50
N GLY A 282 -13.76 1.76 8.96
CA GLY A 282 -14.66 2.89 9.20
C GLY A 282 -14.14 3.90 10.23
N GLY A 283 -13.16 3.53 11.06
CA GLY A 283 -12.46 4.45 11.97
C GLY A 283 -11.65 5.55 11.25
N LEU A 284 -11.44 5.42 9.95
CA LEU A 284 -10.89 6.49 9.10
C LEU A 284 -11.87 7.66 8.91
N TRP A 285 -13.17 7.46 9.19
CA TRP A 285 -14.26 8.42 8.98
C TRP A 285 -15.06 8.74 10.25
N TYR A 286 -15.16 7.75 11.17
CA TYR A 286 -15.99 7.82 12.38
C TYR A 286 -15.19 7.41 13.61
N PHE A 287 -15.47 8.04 14.74
CA PHE A 287 -15.18 7.45 16.04
C PHE A 287 -16.31 6.53 16.46
N THR A 288 -16.00 5.39 17.04
CA THR A 288 -17.02 4.41 17.53
C THR A 288 -17.99 4.97 18.56
N ASN A 289 -17.66 6.08 19.20
CA ASN A 289 -18.44 6.75 20.24
C ASN A 289 -18.85 8.19 19.86
N SER A 290 -18.64 8.61 18.60
CA SER A 290 -19.02 9.96 18.16
C SER A 290 -20.46 10.02 17.70
N ALA A 291 -21.05 11.21 17.77
CA ALA A 291 -22.41 11.46 17.29
C ALA A 291 -22.49 11.50 15.76
N GLY A 292 -21.34 11.64 15.07
CA GLY A 292 -21.28 11.73 13.61
C GLY A 292 -19.87 11.53 13.03
N PRO A 293 -19.74 11.63 11.70
CA PRO A 293 -18.47 11.50 11.01
C PRO A 293 -17.59 12.73 11.22
N PHE A 294 -16.30 12.50 11.34
CA PHE A 294 -15.32 13.58 11.23
C PHE A 294 -14.83 13.79 9.78
N ILE A 295 -15.05 12.81 8.89
CA ILE A 295 -14.84 12.90 7.44
C ILE A 295 -16.08 12.37 6.73
N GLU A 296 -16.51 13.08 5.69
CA GLU A 296 -17.64 12.73 4.81
C GLU A 296 -17.19 12.60 3.36
N ALA A 297 -17.99 11.94 2.53
CA ALA A 297 -17.85 12.01 1.09
C ALA A 297 -18.13 13.43 0.60
N SER A 298 -17.40 13.86 -0.44
CA SER A 298 -17.56 15.19 -1.02
C SER A 298 -18.86 15.34 -1.81
N ASN A 299 -19.36 16.56 -1.93
CA ASN A 299 -20.48 16.89 -2.82
C ASN A 299 -20.16 16.54 -4.26
N SER A 300 -18.97 16.87 -4.73
CA SER A 300 -18.56 16.60 -6.11
C SER A 300 -18.48 15.10 -6.42
N LEU A 301 -18.19 14.23 -5.44
CA LEU A 301 -18.27 12.78 -5.63
C LEU A 301 -19.72 12.30 -5.64
N HIS A 302 -20.56 12.79 -4.72
CA HIS A 302 -21.99 12.47 -4.71
C HIS A 302 -22.64 12.83 -6.04
N ASP A 303 -22.47 14.05 -6.52
CA ASP A 303 -23.11 14.60 -7.72
C ASP A 303 -22.56 13.98 -9.03
N ALA A 304 -21.39 13.36 -8.99
CA ALA A 304 -20.84 12.64 -10.13
C ALA A 304 -21.56 11.31 -10.39
N HIS A 305 -22.29 10.74 -9.41
CA HIS A 305 -23.05 9.53 -9.58
C HIS A 305 -24.44 9.80 -10.19
N SER A 306 -24.86 8.90 -11.09
CA SER A 306 -26.29 8.83 -11.44
C SER A 306 -27.10 8.30 -10.26
N PRO A 307 -28.34 8.77 -10.03
CA PRO A 307 -29.20 8.24 -8.96
C PRO A 307 -29.51 6.74 -9.07
N THR A 308 -29.32 6.13 -10.24
CA THR A 308 -29.50 4.69 -10.47
C THR A 308 -28.22 3.89 -10.43
N ASP A 309 -27.08 4.55 -10.21
CA ASP A 309 -25.78 3.90 -10.13
C ASP A 309 -25.60 3.18 -8.80
N ILE A 310 -25.38 1.87 -8.85
CA ILE A 310 -25.24 1.06 -7.61
C ILE A 310 -24.03 1.50 -6.76
N ARG A 311 -23.02 2.14 -7.38
CA ARG A 311 -21.84 2.67 -6.69
C ARG A 311 -22.18 3.80 -5.74
N LEU A 312 -23.23 4.58 -6.04
CA LEU A 312 -23.71 5.62 -5.13
C LEU A 312 -24.07 5.00 -3.77
N PHE A 313 -24.81 3.89 -3.78
CA PHE A 313 -25.26 3.22 -2.55
C PHE A 313 -24.13 2.47 -1.83
N ALA A 314 -23.11 2.02 -2.56
CA ALA A 314 -21.92 1.42 -1.95
C ALA A 314 -21.00 2.47 -1.33
N ASN A 315 -20.86 3.63 -1.98
CA ASN A 315 -19.94 4.69 -1.56
C ASN A 315 -20.55 5.60 -0.49
N ILE A 316 -21.86 5.87 -0.57
CA ILE A 316 -22.54 6.88 0.25
C ILE A 316 -23.79 6.28 0.88
N ASN A 317 -23.92 6.40 2.20
CA ASN A 317 -25.08 5.94 2.95
C ASN A 317 -26.07 7.10 3.15
N PHE A 318 -27.30 6.85 2.73
CA PHE A 318 -28.43 7.76 2.96
C PHE A 318 -29.22 7.40 4.22
N ASN A 319 -28.85 6.32 4.91
CA ASN A 319 -29.54 5.86 6.13
C ASN A 319 -28.73 6.24 7.38
N THR A 320 -29.34 6.98 8.25
CA THR A 320 -28.82 7.52 9.50
C THR A 320 -28.77 6.55 10.66
N ASN A 321 -28.73 5.24 10.43
CA ASN A 321 -28.64 4.26 11.51
C ASN A 321 -27.38 4.45 12.40
N ASN A 322 -26.47 5.34 12.03
CA ASN A 322 -25.30 5.72 12.81
C ASN A 322 -25.51 7.04 13.59
N GLY A 323 -26.74 7.52 13.74
CA GLY A 323 -27.07 8.63 14.63
C GLY A 323 -26.97 10.04 14.07
N GLY A 324 -26.52 10.19 12.82
CA GLY A 324 -26.47 11.47 12.15
C GLY A 324 -27.77 11.81 11.41
N PRO A 325 -28.02 13.10 11.07
CA PRO A 325 -29.16 13.50 10.26
C PRO A 325 -29.01 12.95 8.85
N SER A 326 -30.09 12.37 8.29
CA SER A 326 -30.10 11.88 6.90
C SER A 326 -30.17 13.01 5.91
N GLU A 327 -29.44 12.88 4.85
CA GLU A 327 -29.32 13.92 3.89
C GLU A 327 -29.19 13.52 2.47
N PRO A 328 -29.87 14.13 1.55
CA PRO A 328 -29.19 15.12 0.70
C PRO A 328 -29.47 16.58 1.04
N GLU A 329 -30.55 16.87 1.77
CA GLU A 329 -31.04 18.24 1.98
C GLU A 329 -30.09 19.10 2.83
N ASN A 330 -29.27 18.51 3.70
CA ASN A 330 -28.35 19.20 4.60
C ASN A 330 -26.87 19.10 4.19
N ASN A 331 -26.54 18.59 2.99
CA ASN A 331 -25.19 18.47 2.51
C ASN A 331 -24.30 17.51 3.32
N ILE A 332 -24.91 16.42 3.83
CA ILE A 332 -24.24 15.37 4.61
C ILE A 332 -24.19 14.09 3.80
N HIS A 333 -22.98 13.58 3.53
CA HIS A 333 -22.74 12.40 2.70
C HIS A 333 -21.88 11.39 3.46
N LEU A 334 -22.53 10.47 4.17
CA LEU A 334 -21.86 9.48 5.00
C LEU A 334 -21.13 8.44 4.13
N ILE A 335 -19.84 8.20 4.38
CA ILE A 335 -19.08 7.17 3.65
C ILE A 335 -19.57 5.79 4.09
N ASN A 336 -19.93 4.96 3.09
CA ASN A 336 -20.52 3.62 3.29
C ASN A 336 -19.66 2.48 2.73
N LYS A 337 -18.49 2.75 2.20
CA LYS A 337 -17.68 1.73 1.50
C LYS A 337 -17.27 0.56 2.39
N TYR A 338 -17.14 0.78 3.70
CA TYR A 338 -16.76 -0.23 4.69
C TYR A 338 -17.77 -0.26 5.85
N PRO A 339 -19.01 -0.71 5.59
CA PRO A 339 -20.09 -0.61 6.57
C PRO A 339 -19.95 -1.60 7.72
N GLY A 340 -19.16 -2.67 7.52
CA GLY A 340 -19.09 -3.80 8.44
C GLY A 340 -20.29 -4.74 8.33
N ASN A 341 -20.08 -6.02 8.60
CA ASN A 341 -21.12 -7.05 8.61
C ASN A 341 -21.22 -7.69 10.00
N ALA A 342 -20.15 -8.34 10.46
CA ALA A 342 -20.10 -8.98 11.78
C ALA A 342 -19.99 -7.97 12.94
N SER A 343 -19.42 -6.79 12.68
CA SER A 343 -19.31 -5.66 13.59
C SER A 343 -19.36 -4.37 12.78
N PRO A 344 -19.97 -3.29 13.28
CA PRO A 344 -19.97 -2.01 12.58
C PRO A 344 -18.55 -1.59 12.20
N PHE A 345 -18.34 -1.16 10.94
CA PHE A 345 -17.08 -0.69 10.37
C PHE A 345 -15.94 -1.72 10.30
N LEU A 346 -16.15 -2.97 10.70
CA LEU A 346 -15.23 -4.08 10.51
C LEU A 346 -15.50 -4.71 9.14
N SER A 347 -14.72 -4.37 8.14
CA SER A 347 -14.80 -4.90 6.77
C SER A 347 -13.43 -5.31 6.27
N ASP A 348 -13.38 -6.36 5.45
CA ASP A 348 -12.19 -6.69 4.67
C ASP A 348 -11.95 -5.59 3.62
N ILE A 349 -10.67 -5.23 3.41
CA ILE A 349 -10.31 -4.25 2.39
C ILE A 349 -10.06 -4.97 1.06
N LYS A 350 -10.86 -4.65 0.03
CA LYS A 350 -10.71 -5.20 -1.32
C LYS A 350 -9.53 -4.50 -1.98
N ALA A 351 -8.34 -5.10 -1.86
CA ALA A 351 -7.10 -4.48 -2.33
C ALA A 351 -6.91 -4.60 -3.85
N MET A 352 -7.60 -5.56 -4.48
CA MET A 352 -7.64 -5.71 -5.94
C MET A 352 -8.93 -6.38 -6.38
N ARG A 353 -9.60 -5.77 -7.36
CA ARG A 353 -10.84 -6.27 -7.98
C ARG A 353 -10.73 -6.27 -9.50
N VAL A 354 -11.48 -7.15 -10.17
CA VAL A 354 -11.45 -7.21 -11.64
C VAL A 354 -11.92 -5.92 -12.31
N SER A 355 -12.80 -5.16 -11.69
CA SER A 355 -13.22 -3.85 -12.22
C SER A 355 -12.06 -2.87 -12.39
N GLU A 356 -11.03 -2.93 -11.54
CA GLU A 356 -9.79 -2.18 -11.78
C GLU A 356 -9.09 -2.63 -13.07
N MET A 357 -9.13 -3.91 -13.39
CA MET A 357 -8.54 -4.44 -14.63
C MET A 357 -9.26 -3.89 -15.89
N TYR A 358 -10.58 -3.70 -15.84
CA TYR A 358 -11.30 -2.98 -16.91
C TYR A 358 -10.80 -1.55 -17.07
N LEU A 359 -10.52 -0.86 -15.99
CA LEU A 359 -10.03 0.52 -15.99
C LEU A 359 -8.57 0.61 -16.46
N ILE A 360 -7.71 -0.35 -16.07
CA ILE A 360 -6.35 -0.48 -16.59
C ILE A 360 -6.36 -0.76 -18.09
N LYS A 361 -7.22 -1.69 -18.54
CA LYS A 361 -7.39 -2.00 -19.95
C LYS A 361 -7.84 -0.78 -20.75
N ALA A 362 -8.85 -0.06 -20.28
CA ALA A 362 -9.34 1.15 -20.94
C ALA A 362 -8.23 2.20 -21.07
N GLU A 363 -7.46 2.46 -20.01
CA GLU A 363 -6.34 3.39 -20.05
C GLU A 363 -5.24 2.94 -21.01
N ALA A 364 -4.86 1.66 -20.99
CA ALA A 364 -3.87 1.10 -21.92
C ALA A 364 -4.35 1.21 -23.39
N GLN A 365 -5.65 1.06 -23.64
CA GLN A 365 -6.25 1.27 -24.98
C GLN A 365 -6.17 2.74 -25.40
N VAL A 366 -6.40 3.70 -24.49
CA VAL A 366 -6.20 5.13 -24.78
C VAL A 366 -4.72 5.41 -25.08
N ASN A 367 -3.80 4.84 -24.29
CA ASN A 367 -2.36 4.98 -24.53
C ASN A 367 -1.96 4.49 -25.93
N ALA A 368 -2.58 3.40 -26.40
CA ALA A 368 -2.40 2.84 -27.73
C ALA A 368 -3.20 3.56 -28.82
N ASN A 369 -3.88 4.68 -28.52
CA ASN A 369 -4.79 5.40 -29.42
C ASN A 369 -5.97 4.57 -29.94
N ASN A 370 -6.37 3.51 -29.22
CA ASN A 370 -7.56 2.71 -29.51
C ASN A 370 -8.75 3.27 -28.73
N LEU A 371 -9.29 4.41 -29.19
CA LEU A 371 -10.33 5.15 -28.47
C LEU A 371 -11.68 4.41 -28.45
N ASP A 372 -12.02 3.73 -29.54
CA ASP A 372 -13.25 2.90 -29.64
C ASP A 372 -13.17 1.69 -28.71
N GLY A 373 -11.99 1.08 -28.60
CA GLY A 373 -11.74 0.00 -27.64
C GLY A 373 -11.92 0.46 -26.21
N ALA A 374 -11.39 1.63 -25.85
CA ALA A 374 -11.54 2.23 -24.53
C ALA A 374 -13.02 2.52 -24.22
N ALA A 375 -13.75 3.10 -25.16
CA ALA A 375 -15.19 3.35 -25.02
C ALA A 375 -15.98 2.06 -24.79
N ALA A 376 -15.69 1.02 -25.57
CA ALA A 376 -16.33 -0.29 -25.41
C ALA A 376 -16.03 -0.93 -24.04
N THR A 377 -14.78 -0.83 -23.58
CA THR A 377 -14.36 -1.36 -22.27
C THR A 377 -15.07 -0.63 -21.12
N LEU A 378 -15.11 0.71 -21.14
CA LEU A 378 -15.82 1.50 -20.13
C LEU A 378 -17.33 1.23 -20.14
N LYS A 379 -17.91 1.05 -21.33
CA LYS A 379 -19.35 0.72 -21.45
C LYS A 379 -19.68 -0.58 -20.72
N VAL A 380 -18.87 -1.63 -20.84
CA VAL A 380 -19.11 -2.92 -20.15
C VAL A 380 -19.19 -2.71 -18.63
N LEU A 381 -18.27 -1.94 -18.07
CA LEU A 381 -18.26 -1.63 -16.63
C LEU A 381 -19.50 -0.79 -16.23
N ARG A 382 -19.82 0.26 -16.98
CA ARG A 382 -20.99 1.12 -16.72
C ARG A 382 -22.30 0.35 -16.78
N ASP A 383 -22.47 -0.50 -17.80
CA ASP A 383 -23.68 -1.32 -17.94
C ASP A 383 -23.90 -2.23 -16.73
N ALA A 384 -22.83 -2.82 -16.19
CA ALA A 384 -22.91 -3.63 -14.97
C ALA A 384 -23.30 -2.78 -13.74
N ARG A 385 -22.79 -1.55 -13.63
CA ARG A 385 -23.06 -0.66 -12.46
C ARG A 385 -24.44 0.01 -12.53
N LEU A 386 -24.92 0.33 -13.72
CA LEU A 386 -26.24 0.92 -13.93
C LEU A 386 -27.35 -0.13 -14.07
N GLY A 387 -27.01 -1.42 -14.23
CA GLY A 387 -27.98 -2.50 -14.44
C GLY A 387 -28.77 -2.38 -15.76
N THR A 388 -28.29 -1.60 -16.70
CA THR A 388 -28.93 -1.34 -17.99
C THR A 388 -27.88 -1.06 -19.06
N SER A 389 -28.24 -1.35 -20.34
CA SER A 389 -27.35 -1.04 -21.45
C SER A 389 -27.31 0.45 -21.71
N THR A 390 -26.11 1.03 -21.63
CA THR A 390 -25.84 2.44 -21.94
C THR A 390 -25.50 2.63 -23.41
N SER A 391 -25.50 3.88 -23.89
CA SER A 391 -24.96 4.20 -25.22
C SER A 391 -23.45 4.02 -25.22
N LEU A 392 -22.90 3.64 -26.38
CA LEU A 392 -21.47 3.63 -26.60
C LEU A 392 -20.97 5.08 -26.75
N ASP A 393 -20.00 5.49 -25.98
CA ASP A 393 -19.35 6.77 -26.14
C ASP A 393 -18.51 6.81 -27.43
N SER A 394 -18.29 8.02 -27.93
CA SER A 394 -17.37 8.28 -29.03
C SER A 394 -16.42 9.38 -28.64
N TYR A 395 -15.12 9.06 -28.58
CA TYR A 395 -14.08 10.00 -28.23
C TYR A 395 -13.36 10.48 -29.49
N ILE A 396 -13.24 11.81 -29.62
CA ILE A 396 -12.53 12.44 -30.75
C ILE A 396 -11.04 12.73 -30.45
N SER A 397 -10.61 12.51 -29.23
CA SER A 397 -9.21 12.71 -28.80
C SER A 397 -8.85 11.82 -27.62
N GLN A 398 -7.54 11.54 -27.45
CA GLN A 398 -7.03 10.88 -26.25
C GLN A 398 -7.38 11.65 -24.99
N THR A 399 -7.36 12.98 -25.01
CA THR A 399 -7.73 13.81 -23.85
C THR A 399 -9.15 13.53 -23.39
N GLN A 400 -10.13 13.44 -24.30
CA GLN A 400 -11.50 13.08 -23.94
C GLN A 400 -11.59 11.66 -23.37
N ALA A 401 -10.89 10.72 -23.97
CA ALA A 401 -10.87 9.34 -23.50
C ALA A 401 -10.21 9.19 -22.12
N TYR A 402 -9.10 9.90 -21.89
CA TYR A 402 -8.46 9.94 -20.55
C TYR A 402 -9.37 10.57 -19.49
N ASP A 403 -10.07 11.65 -19.82
CA ASP A 403 -11.03 12.27 -18.89
C ASP A 403 -12.16 11.30 -18.53
N ALA A 404 -12.68 10.54 -19.52
CA ALA A 404 -13.68 9.51 -19.27
C ALA A 404 -13.14 8.37 -18.40
N VAL A 405 -11.91 7.90 -18.62
CA VAL A 405 -11.24 6.90 -17.77
C VAL A 405 -11.08 7.43 -16.36
N LEU A 406 -10.57 8.65 -16.18
CA LEU A 406 -10.33 9.25 -14.86
C LEU A 406 -11.64 9.42 -14.07
N LYS A 407 -12.73 9.83 -14.73
CA LYS A 407 -14.06 9.92 -14.13
C LYS A 407 -14.58 8.55 -13.71
N GLU A 408 -14.46 7.54 -14.56
CA GLU A 408 -14.92 6.20 -14.25
C GLU A 408 -14.13 5.57 -13.11
N ARG A 409 -12.79 5.78 -13.08
CA ARG A 409 -11.93 5.35 -11.98
C ARG A 409 -12.35 5.98 -10.66
N ARG A 410 -12.69 7.27 -10.65
CA ARG A 410 -13.16 7.98 -9.46
C ARG A 410 -14.42 7.36 -8.88
N LEU A 411 -15.42 7.04 -9.73
CA LEU A 411 -16.69 6.45 -9.31
C LEU A 411 -16.51 5.01 -8.81
N GLU A 412 -15.73 4.20 -9.54
CA GLU A 412 -15.56 2.79 -9.27
C GLU A 412 -14.69 2.51 -8.04
N LEU A 413 -13.59 3.25 -7.91
CA LEU A 413 -12.54 3.01 -6.93
C LEU A 413 -12.55 4.04 -5.79
N ALA A 414 -13.65 4.78 -5.60
CA ALA A 414 -13.80 5.70 -4.47
C ALA A 414 -13.54 4.97 -3.15
N PHE A 415 -12.71 5.55 -2.29
CA PHE A 415 -12.34 5.02 -0.97
C PHE A 415 -11.54 3.69 -0.99
N GLU A 416 -10.95 3.32 -2.13
CA GLU A 416 -10.15 2.10 -2.29
C GLU A 416 -8.64 2.39 -2.54
N GLY A 417 -8.16 3.59 -2.24
CA GLY A 417 -6.74 3.92 -2.31
C GLY A 417 -6.21 4.33 -3.69
N HIS A 418 -7.04 4.95 -4.56
CA HIS A 418 -6.64 5.23 -5.95
C HIS A 418 -6.62 6.70 -6.36
N ARG A 419 -7.51 7.56 -5.82
CA ARG A 419 -7.78 8.90 -6.38
C ARG A 419 -6.56 9.82 -6.45
N TYR A 420 -5.74 9.90 -5.39
CA TYR A 420 -4.52 10.69 -5.37
C TYR A 420 -3.53 10.22 -6.46
N LEU A 421 -3.35 8.91 -6.55
CA LEU A 421 -2.44 8.28 -7.52
C LEU A 421 -2.95 8.49 -8.96
N ASP A 422 -4.26 8.45 -9.17
CA ASP A 422 -4.88 8.72 -10.46
C ASP A 422 -4.67 10.17 -10.88
N ILE A 423 -4.94 11.14 -10.00
CA ILE A 423 -4.70 12.56 -10.28
C ILE A 423 -3.22 12.79 -10.61
N LYS A 424 -2.30 12.26 -9.82
CA LYS A 424 -0.86 12.34 -10.04
C LYS A 424 -0.45 11.77 -11.41
N ARG A 425 -1.03 10.64 -11.83
CA ARG A 425 -0.73 9.99 -13.12
C ARG A 425 -1.32 10.73 -14.30
N PHE A 426 -2.49 11.36 -14.13
CA PHE A 426 -3.20 12.07 -15.20
C PHE A 426 -2.88 13.58 -15.27
N LYS A 427 -2.18 14.14 -14.26
CA LYS A 427 -1.96 15.60 -14.14
C LYS A 427 -1.44 16.27 -15.41
N ASP A 428 -0.46 15.66 -16.05
CA ASP A 428 0.17 16.21 -17.26
C ASP A 428 -0.64 15.90 -18.52
N ARG A 429 -1.30 14.72 -18.59
CA ARG A 429 -2.13 14.30 -19.72
C ARG A 429 -3.41 15.13 -19.86
N LEU A 430 -3.99 15.55 -18.74
CA LEU A 430 -5.24 16.30 -18.68
C LEU A 430 -5.05 17.75 -18.20
N ASN A 431 -3.82 18.15 -17.85
CA ASN A 431 -3.55 19.42 -17.17
C ASN A 431 -4.51 19.61 -15.97
N THR A 432 -4.67 18.57 -15.15
CA THR A 432 -5.62 18.53 -14.04
C THR A 432 -4.91 18.31 -12.72
N GLY A 433 -5.38 18.99 -11.70
CA GLY A 433 -4.99 18.79 -10.30
C GLY A 433 -6.20 18.36 -9.46
N ILE A 434 -6.23 18.77 -8.20
CA ILE A 434 -7.39 18.53 -7.33
C ILE A 434 -8.28 19.79 -7.38
N ASN A 435 -9.57 19.58 -7.65
CA ASN A 435 -10.57 20.64 -7.66
C ASN A 435 -11.76 20.20 -6.80
N ARG A 436 -11.93 20.82 -5.65
CA ARG A 436 -13.03 20.58 -4.72
C ARG A 436 -14.20 21.48 -5.04
N ASP A 437 -15.40 21.02 -4.78
CA ASP A 437 -16.60 21.85 -4.79
C ASP A 437 -16.48 22.97 -3.74
N ASP A 438 -17.04 24.14 -4.02
CA ASP A 438 -17.00 25.28 -3.11
C ASP A 438 -17.66 24.96 -1.75
N LEU A 439 -18.67 24.09 -1.76
CA LEU A 439 -19.36 23.63 -0.53
C LEU A 439 -18.52 22.64 0.29
N ASP A 440 -17.52 22.01 -0.32
CA ASP A 440 -16.60 21.09 0.36
C ASP A 440 -15.42 21.83 1.00
N CYS A 441 -15.19 23.08 0.60
CA CYS A 441 -14.05 23.85 1.08
C CYS A 441 -14.27 24.40 2.49
N VAL A 442 -13.31 24.16 3.36
CA VAL A 442 -13.30 24.79 4.69
C VAL A 442 -13.08 26.29 4.52
N SER A 443 -13.79 27.11 5.28
CA SER A 443 -13.64 28.58 5.27
C SER A 443 -12.16 28.99 5.44
N GLY A 444 -11.61 29.64 4.41
CA GLY A 444 -10.19 30.03 4.36
C GLY A 444 -9.23 28.95 3.84
N GLY A 445 -9.70 27.76 3.48
CA GLY A 445 -8.91 26.70 2.85
C GLY A 445 -8.79 26.86 1.32
N ASN A 446 -7.83 26.14 0.74
CA ASN A 446 -7.66 26.09 -0.71
C ASN A 446 -8.59 25.03 -1.31
N CYS A 447 -9.40 25.41 -2.32
CA CYS A 447 -10.27 24.49 -3.06
C CYS A 447 -9.58 23.87 -4.26
N VAL A 448 -8.51 24.48 -4.76
CA VAL A 448 -7.82 24.08 -5.98
C VAL A 448 -6.33 23.82 -5.71
N MET A 449 -5.85 22.65 -6.10
CA MET A 449 -4.43 22.34 -6.20
C MET A 449 -4.08 22.17 -7.68
N LEU A 450 -3.11 22.95 -8.15
CA LEU A 450 -2.70 22.93 -9.55
C LEU A 450 -1.95 21.65 -9.90
N PRO A 451 -1.93 21.20 -11.18
CA PRO A 451 -1.20 20.01 -11.62
C PRO A 451 0.32 20.12 -11.40
N SER A 452 0.86 21.33 -11.33
CA SER A 452 2.28 21.60 -11.05
C SER A 452 2.62 21.65 -9.56
N ASP A 453 1.65 21.46 -8.66
CA ASP A 453 1.90 21.51 -7.22
C ASP A 453 2.77 20.33 -6.78
N HIS A 454 3.86 20.62 -6.08
CA HIS A 454 4.81 19.61 -5.60
C HIS A 454 4.17 18.61 -4.64
N ARG A 455 3.08 18.97 -3.95
CA ARG A 455 2.34 18.11 -3.01
C ARG A 455 1.57 16.97 -3.67
N LEU A 456 1.55 16.90 -5.01
CA LEU A 456 1.18 15.69 -5.76
C LEU A 456 2.28 14.62 -5.73
N THR A 457 3.35 14.85 -4.97
CA THR A 457 4.35 13.85 -4.58
C THR A 457 4.56 14.00 -3.08
N LEU A 458 4.49 12.90 -2.32
CA LEU A 458 4.65 12.98 -0.87
C LEU A 458 6.12 13.29 -0.49
N PRO A 459 6.34 14.02 0.62
CA PRO A 459 7.69 14.27 1.13
C PRO A 459 8.30 12.98 1.70
N ILE A 460 9.62 12.84 1.60
CA ILE A 460 10.34 11.85 2.39
C ILE A 460 10.15 12.22 3.88
N PRO A 461 9.76 11.27 4.74
CA PRO A 461 9.50 11.58 6.15
C PRO A 461 10.70 12.15 6.90
N GLN A 462 10.46 13.10 7.79
CA GLN A 462 11.52 13.74 8.58
C GLN A 462 12.32 12.75 9.42
N VAL A 463 11.66 11.69 9.90
CA VAL A 463 12.34 10.63 10.68
C VAL A 463 13.37 9.90 9.84
N GLU A 464 13.10 9.69 8.56
CA GLU A 464 14.04 9.06 7.61
C GLU A 464 15.18 10.02 7.28
N LEU A 465 14.90 11.30 6.97
CA LEU A 465 15.93 12.31 6.72
C LEU A 465 16.90 12.47 7.89
N ASN A 466 16.39 12.38 9.11
CA ASN A 466 17.21 12.47 10.33
C ASN A 466 18.08 11.23 10.55
N ALA A 467 17.59 10.05 10.18
CA ALA A 467 18.28 8.78 10.41
C ALA A 467 19.25 8.42 9.26
N ASN A 468 18.96 8.87 8.05
CA ASN A 468 19.67 8.47 6.83
C ASN A 468 20.23 9.69 6.08
N PRO A 469 21.47 10.08 6.32
CA PRO A 469 22.10 11.23 5.66
C PRO A 469 22.34 11.05 4.15
N SER A 470 22.15 9.82 3.63
CA SER A 470 22.30 9.53 2.19
C SER A 470 21.01 9.78 1.40
N ILE A 471 19.89 10.04 2.08
CA ILE A 471 18.60 10.23 1.42
C ILE A 471 18.38 11.70 1.04
N VAL A 472 17.80 11.92 -0.14
CA VAL A 472 17.48 13.27 -0.65
C VAL A 472 15.98 13.46 -0.62
N GLN A 473 15.53 14.64 -0.13
CA GLN A 473 14.13 15.05 -0.10
C GLN A 473 13.54 15.26 -1.51
N ASN A 474 12.23 15.09 -1.64
CA ASN A 474 11.49 15.45 -2.85
C ASN A 474 11.48 16.99 -3.07
N PRO A 475 11.54 17.47 -4.32
CA PRO A 475 11.50 18.89 -4.63
C PRO A 475 10.27 19.58 -4.02
N GLY A 476 10.46 20.83 -3.56
CA GLY A 476 9.41 21.64 -2.97
C GLY A 476 9.25 21.52 -1.45
N TYR A 477 9.91 20.55 -0.83
CA TYR A 477 9.95 20.35 0.62
C TYR A 477 11.29 20.78 1.19
N ALA A 478 11.28 21.26 2.45
CA ALA A 478 12.51 21.54 3.17
C ALA A 478 13.21 20.25 3.60
N ASN A 479 14.55 20.29 3.60
CA ASN A 479 15.39 19.22 4.14
C ASN A 479 15.43 19.27 5.67
#